data_f84a5c828dc3054fbe6971d214440c5e
#
_entry.id   f84a5c828dc3054fbe6971d214440c5e
#
_cell.length_a   1.000
_cell.length_b   1.000
_cell.length_c   1.000
_cell.angle_alpha   90.00
_cell.angle_beta   90.00
_cell.angle_gamma   90.00
#
_symmetry.space_group_name_H-M   'P 1'
#
loop_
_entity.id
_entity.type
_entity.pdbx_description
1 polymer ?
#
loop_
_entity_poly.entity_id
_entity_poly.type
_entity_poly.pdbx_seq_one_letter_code
_entity_poly.pdbx_strand_id
1 'polypeptide(L)'
;MARKTIIEECDVLVVGGGMAGTGATFEARHWGRDLKIICVEKANIDRSGAVAQGLYAINCYMGMQWGENQPEDHVRYARNDLMGLVREDLGYDMARHVDSTVHMFDEWGLPMMKNKQTGRYQREGKWQIMIHGESYKPIVAEAAKKSADKIYNRIMITHLLMDETNENRVAGAVGFNMRTGDYYVFK
;
A
#
# COMPACT_ATOMS: atom_id res chain seq x y z
N MET A 1 31.16 10.36 14.25
CA MET A 1 31.00 8.95 14.63
C MET A 1 31.27 8.08 13.41
N ALA A 2 31.90 6.90 13.60
CA ALA A 2 32.07 5.95 12.50
C ALA A 2 30.70 5.43 12.05
N ARG A 3 30.45 5.39 10.73
CA ARG A 3 29.25 4.83 10.15
C ARG A 3 29.27 3.31 10.30
N LYS A 4 28.12 2.72 10.58
CA LYS A 4 27.97 1.26 10.72
C LYS A 4 27.33 0.69 9.46
N THR A 5 27.62 -0.57 9.17
CA THR A 5 26.87 -1.36 8.20
C THR A 5 26.02 -2.37 8.97
N ILE A 6 24.73 -2.34 8.74
CA ILE A 6 23.73 -3.20 9.36
C ILE A 6 23.20 -4.13 8.28
N ILE A 7 23.28 -5.44 8.53
CA ILE A 7 22.79 -6.46 7.62
C ILE A 7 21.53 -7.08 8.23
N GLU A 8 20.45 -7.10 7.47
CA GLU A 8 19.20 -7.72 7.82
C GLU A 8 18.82 -8.77 6.78
N GLU A 9 18.35 -9.90 7.27
CA GLU A 9 17.83 -10.97 6.41
C GLU A 9 16.31 -11.02 6.51
N CYS A 10 15.62 -11.27 5.39
CA CYS A 10 14.17 -11.44 5.34
C CYS A 10 13.77 -12.27 4.12
N ASP A 11 12.57 -12.84 4.19
CA ASP A 11 11.95 -13.54 3.06
C ASP A 11 11.25 -12.56 2.13
N VAL A 12 10.68 -11.48 2.70
CA VAL A 12 9.98 -10.43 1.96
C VAL A 12 10.48 -9.06 2.41
N LEU A 13 11.00 -8.28 1.47
CA LEU A 13 11.36 -6.88 1.68
C LEU A 13 10.37 -5.97 0.96
N VAL A 14 9.63 -5.18 1.71
CA VAL A 14 8.75 -4.14 1.17
C VAL A 14 9.45 -2.78 1.22
N VAL A 15 9.66 -2.17 0.07
CA VAL A 15 10.33 -0.87 -0.05
C VAL A 15 9.29 0.24 -0.26
N GLY A 16 9.14 1.08 0.75
CA GLY A 16 8.17 2.17 0.80
C GLY A 16 6.96 1.86 1.67
N GLY A 17 6.66 2.75 2.61
CA GLY A 17 5.54 2.63 3.56
C GLY A 17 4.32 3.47 3.19
N GLY A 18 4.14 3.84 1.91
CA GLY A 18 2.90 4.45 1.41
C GLY A 18 1.73 3.46 1.38
N MET A 19 0.61 3.82 0.75
CA MET A 19 -0.58 2.95 0.67
C MET A 19 -0.24 1.59 0.07
N ALA A 20 0.46 1.56 -1.05
CA ALA A 20 0.85 0.30 -1.72
C ALA A 20 1.76 -0.57 -0.83
N GLY A 21 2.76 0.04 -0.18
CA GLY A 21 3.67 -0.71 0.70
C GLY A 21 3.00 -1.20 1.98
N THR A 22 2.09 -0.43 2.58
CA THR A 22 1.32 -0.91 3.74
C THR A 22 0.40 -2.07 3.37
N GLY A 23 -0.26 -1.99 2.21
CA GLY A 23 -1.07 -3.09 1.66
C GLY A 23 -0.22 -4.32 1.35
N ALA A 24 0.90 -4.16 0.65
CA ALA A 24 1.81 -5.27 0.35
C ALA A 24 2.34 -5.96 1.61
N THR A 25 2.64 -5.19 2.67
CA THR A 25 3.09 -5.76 3.95
C THR A 25 1.98 -6.57 4.63
N PHE A 26 0.76 -6.07 4.61
CA PHE A 26 -0.41 -6.76 5.16
C PHE A 26 -0.69 -8.06 4.39
N GLU A 27 -0.76 -7.99 3.07
CA GLU A 27 -1.03 -9.14 2.20
C GLU A 27 0.10 -10.19 2.27
N ALA A 28 1.36 -9.77 2.33
CA ALA A 28 2.49 -10.67 2.49
C ALA A 28 2.34 -11.53 3.77
N ARG A 29 1.88 -10.95 4.88
CA ARG A 29 1.60 -11.69 6.12
C ARG A 29 0.37 -12.60 5.99
N HIS A 30 -0.67 -12.13 5.29
CA HIS A 30 -1.88 -12.92 5.08
C HIS A 30 -1.60 -14.23 4.36
N TRP A 31 -0.78 -14.17 3.30
CA TRP A 31 -0.44 -15.33 2.47
C TRP A 31 0.79 -16.10 2.94
N GLY A 32 1.74 -15.42 3.60
CA GLY A 32 3.00 -15.99 4.09
C GLY A 32 3.13 -15.87 5.60
N ARG A 33 2.39 -16.68 6.36
CA ARG A 33 2.28 -16.58 7.82
C ARG A 33 3.62 -16.71 8.55
N ASP A 34 4.50 -17.57 8.04
CA ASP A 34 5.79 -17.89 8.65
C ASP A 34 6.97 -17.12 8.03
N LEU A 35 6.70 -16.28 7.00
CA LEU A 35 7.73 -15.49 6.34
C LEU A 35 8.18 -14.31 7.22
N LYS A 36 9.47 -14.04 7.19
CA LYS A 36 10.05 -12.85 7.82
C LYS A 36 9.88 -11.64 6.90
N ILE A 37 9.03 -10.71 7.30
CA ILE A 37 8.64 -9.55 6.51
C ILE A 37 9.25 -8.29 7.09
N ILE A 38 10.03 -7.57 6.28
CA ILE A 38 10.59 -6.27 6.63
C ILE A 38 10.00 -5.21 5.71
N CYS A 39 9.49 -4.11 6.30
CA CYS A 39 9.08 -2.93 5.56
C CYS A 39 10.05 -1.77 5.83
N VAL A 40 10.52 -1.12 4.77
CA VAL A 40 11.50 -0.02 4.85
C VAL A 40 10.92 1.25 4.26
N GLU A 41 10.92 2.32 5.04
CA GLU A 41 10.36 3.62 4.67
C GLU A 41 11.39 4.74 4.82
N LYS A 42 11.54 5.58 3.76
CA LYS A 42 12.49 6.70 3.80
C LYS A 42 12.07 7.83 4.75
N ALA A 43 10.78 7.98 4.98
CA ALA A 43 10.25 8.99 5.91
C ALA A 43 9.82 8.32 7.22
N ASN A 44 8.54 8.30 7.49
CA ASN A 44 7.92 7.62 8.62
C ASN A 44 6.63 6.96 8.13
N ILE A 45 6.45 5.69 8.44
CA ILE A 45 5.31 4.91 7.94
C ILE A 45 3.94 5.53 8.31
N ASP A 46 3.84 6.22 9.43
CA ASP A 46 2.59 6.86 9.87
C ASP A 46 2.24 8.11 9.06
N ARG A 47 3.19 8.67 8.32
CA ARG A 47 3.06 9.96 7.64
C ARG A 47 3.63 9.96 6.22
N SER A 48 3.84 8.80 5.61
CA SER A 48 4.38 8.67 4.25
C SER A 48 3.29 8.39 3.22
N GLY A 49 3.58 8.73 1.97
CA GLY A 49 2.70 8.53 0.83
C GLY A 49 1.59 9.57 0.70
N ALA A 50 0.88 9.52 -0.42
CA ALA A 50 -0.14 10.51 -0.79
C ALA A 50 -1.31 10.57 0.20
N VAL A 51 -1.75 9.43 0.74
CA VAL A 51 -2.88 9.38 1.70
C VAL A 51 -2.59 10.08 3.03
N ALA A 52 -1.32 10.38 3.33
CA ALA A 52 -0.93 11.14 4.51
C ALA A 52 -1.32 12.64 4.43
N GLN A 53 -1.77 13.10 3.27
CA GLN A 53 -2.24 14.48 3.07
C GLN A 53 -3.67 14.72 3.58
N GLY A 54 -4.38 13.67 4.03
CA GLY A 54 -5.75 13.79 4.51
C GLY A 54 -6.76 13.79 3.38
N LEU A 55 -6.91 12.65 2.72
CA LEU A 55 -7.88 12.47 1.64
C LEU A 55 -9.29 12.36 2.20
N TYR A 56 -10.27 12.92 1.49
CA TYR A 56 -11.68 12.91 1.87
C TYR A 56 -12.49 11.83 1.14
N ALA A 57 -11.88 11.11 0.21
CA ALA A 57 -12.56 10.09 -0.60
C ALA A 57 -11.62 8.93 -0.95
N ILE A 58 -12.22 7.75 -1.17
CA ILE A 58 -11.56 6.62 -1.82
C ILE A 58 -12.18 6.47 -3.20
N ASN A 59 -11.34 6.48 -4.23
CA ASN A 59 -11.78 6.33 -5.61
C ASN A 59 -11.89 4.85 -6.00
N CYS A 60 -12.55 4.59 -7.12
CA CYS A 60 -12.70 3.28 -7.77
C CYS A 60 -13.54 2.25 -7.00
N TYR A 61 -14.29 2.65 -5.98
CA TYR A 61 -15.21 1.73 -5.31
C TYR A 61 -16.34 1.31 -6.25
N MET A 62 -16.43 0.03 -6.53
CA MET A 62 -17.41 -0.51 -7.51
C MET A 62 -18.81 -0.65 -6.93
N GLY A 63 -18.95 -1.10 -5.69
CA GLY A 63 -20.25 -1.45 -5.11
C GLY A 63 -20.83 -2.72 -5.73
N MET A 64 -19.97 -3.66 -6.10
CA MET A 64 -20.36 -4.91 -6.80
C MET A 64 -21.40 -5.70 -6.01
N GLN A 65 -21.29 -5.72 -4.68
CA GLN A 65 -22.26 -6.42 -3.81
C GLN A 65 -23.70 -5.86 -3.91
N TRP A 66 -23.85 -4.63 -4.43
CA TRP A 66 -25.15 -3.99 -4.65
C TRP A 66 -25.51 -3.87 -6.14
N GLY A 67 -24.70 -4.46 -7.01
CA GLY A 67 -24.91 -4.42 -8.47
C GLY A 67 -24.73 -3.03 -9.09
N GLU A 68 -23.92 -2.15 -8.47
CA GLU A 68 -23.79 -0.77 -8.94
C GLU A 68 -22.89 -0.62 -10.16
N ASN A 69 -21.72 -1.27 -10.14
CA ASN A 69 -20.77 -1.27 -11.26
C ASN A 69 -20.06 -2.62 -11.35
N GLN A 70 -19.41 -2.84 -12.50
CA GLN A 70 -18.54 -3.99 -12.74
C GLN A 70 -17.11 -3.53 -13.02
N PRO A 71 -16.08 -4.37 -12.84
CA PRO A 71 -14.68 -4.00 -13.10
C PRO A 71 -14.44 -3.44 -14.50
N GLU A 72 -15.14 -3.97 -15.51
CA GLU A 72 -15.08 -3.52 -16.90
C GLU A 72 -15.56 -2.07 -17.09
N ASP A 73 -16.47 -1.61 -16.26
CA ASP A 73 -16.96 -0.23 -16.30
C ASP A 73 -15.84 0.74 -15.90
N HIS A 74 -15.03 0.37 -14.89
CA HIS A 74 -13.88 1.15 -14.49
C HIS A 74 -12.80 1.19 -15.56
N VAL A 75 -12.50 0.05 -16.19
CA VAL A 75 -11.52 -0.02 -17.29
C VAL A 75 -11.94 0.88 -18.45
N ARG A 76 -13.21 0.82 -18.82
CA ARG A 76 -13.77 1.68 -19.88
C ARG A 76 -13.68 3.15 -19.54
N TYR A 77 -14.00 3.52 -18.29
CA TYR A 77 -13.85 4.88 -17.79
C TYR A 77 -12.39 5.34 -17.84
N ALA A 78 -11.48 4.56 -17.27
CA ALA A 78 -10.06 4.89 -17.23
C ALA A 78 -9.47 5.04 -18.64
N ARG A 79 -9.83 4.17 -19.57
CA ARG A 79 -9.41 4.26 -20.98
C ARG A 79 -9.83 5.58 -21.59
N ASN A 80 -11.07 6.00 -21.40
CA ASN A 80 -11.60 7.23 -21.97
C ASN A 80 -11.00 8.48 -21.31
N ASP A 81 -10.91 8.49 -19.97
CA ASP A 81 -10.42 9.62 -19.18
C ASP A 81 -8.91 9.83 -19.35
N LEU A 82 -8.15 8.76 -19.50
CA LEU A 82 -6.69 8.78 -19.70
C LEU A 82 -6.28 8.66 -21.17
N MET A 83 -7.22 8.86 -22.10
CA MET A 83 -6.96 8.83 -23.56
C MET A 83 -6.20 7.57 -24.03
N GLY A 84 -6.47 6.42 -23.43
CA GLY A 84 -5.81 5.15 -23.75
C GLY A 84 -4.44 4.94 -23.10
N LEU A 85 -3.92 5.89 -22.36
CA LEU A 85 -2.64 5.77 -21.64
C LEU A 85 -2.80 5.04 -20.31
N VAL A 86 -3.27 3.80 -20.36
CA VAL A 86 -3.56 2.99 -19.17
C VAL A 86 -3.23 1.53 -19.39
N ARG A 87 -2.71 0.87 -18.38
CA ARG A 87 -2.58 -0.58 -18.31
C ARG A 87 -3.93 -1.17 -17.88
N GLU A 88 -4.74 -1.56 -18.84
CA GLU A 88 -6.11 -2.00 -18.61
C GLU A 88 -6.19 -3.29 -17.78
N ASP A 89 -5.22 -4.19 -17.96
CA ASP A 89 -5.08 -5.40 -17.17
C ASP A 89 -4.90 -5.10 -15.67
N LEU A 90 -4.04 -4.14 -15.33
CA LEU A 90 -3.84 -3.69 -13.94
C LEU A 90 -5.04 -2.92 -13.41
N GLY A 91 -5.67 -2.09 -14.24
CA GLY A 91 -6.90 -1.36 -13.91
C GLY A 91 -8.06 -2.31 -13.61
N TYR A 92 -8.20 -3.38 -14.39
CA TYR A 92 -9.19 -4.43 -14.16
C TYR A 92 -8.92 -5.19 -12.85
N ASP A 93 -7.67 -5.61 -12.63
CA ASP A 93 -7.27 -6.32 -11.42
C ASP A 93 -7.51 -5.48 -10.16
N MET A 94 -7.16 -4.19 -10.19
CA MET A 94 -7.46 -3.26 -9.11
C MET A 94 -8.98 -3.15 -8.88
N ALA A 95 -9.77 -2.96 -9.93
CA ALA A 95 -11.21 -2.72 -9.81
C ALA A 95 -11.97 -3.91 -9.21
N ARG A 96 -11.55 -5.15 -9.49
CA ARG A 96 -12.17 -6.34 -8.90
C ARG A 96 -11.82 -6.57 -7.43
N HIS A 97 -10.79 -5.90 -6.90
CA HIS A 97 -10.33 -6.07 -5.52
C HIS A 97 -10.58 -4.85 -4.61
N VAL A 98 -10.87 -3.67 -5.19
CA VAL A 98 -11.00 -2.44 -4.40
C VAL A 98 -12.14 -2.50 -3.38
N ASP A 99 -13.26 -3.16 -3.69
CA ASP A 99 -14.39 -3.26 -2.78
C ASP A 99 -14.02 -4.02 -1.50
N SER A 100 -13.35 -5.18 -1.62
CA SER A 100 -12.90 -5.95 -0.47
C SER A 100 -11.87 -5.18 0.38
N THR A 101 -10.98 -4.45 -0.26
CA THR A 101 -10.00 -3.59 0.42
C THR A 101 -10.69 -2.46 1.19
N VAL A 102 -11.71 -1.84 0.61
CA VAL A 102 -12.50 -0.77 1.27
C VAL A 102 -13.26 -1.32 2.48
N HIS A 103 -13.85 -2.51 2.37
CA HIS A 103 -14.54 -3.13 3.49
C HIS A 103 -13.56 -3.46 4.63
N MET A 104 -12.35 -3.92 4.30
CA MET A 104 -11.29 -4.15 5.28
C MET A 104 -10.85 -2.85 5.97
N PHE A 105 -10.75 -1.73 5.26
CA PHE A 105 -10.46 -0.43 5.88
C PHE A 105 -11.57 0.01 6.85
N ASP A 106 -12.83 -0.26 6.52
CA ASP A 106 -13.96 0.00 7.41
C ASP A 106 -13.86 -0.85 8.69
N GLU A 107 -13.51 -2.13 8.56
CA GLU A 107 -13.26 -3.03 9.70
C GLU A 107 -12.09 -2.56 10.57
N TRP A 108 -11.05 -1.96 9.97
CA TRP A 108 -9.93 -1.35 10.70
C TRP A 108 -10.30 -0.03 11.39
N GLY A 109 -11.52 0.45 11.20
CA GLY A 109 -12.01 1.66 11.83
C GLY A 109 -11.74 2.94 11.05
N LEU A 110 -11.50 2.86 9.73
CA LEU A 110 -11.48 4.06 8.90
C LEU A 110 -12.87 4.70 8.92
N PRO A 111 -12.98 6.00 9.28
CA PRO A 111 -14.29 6.66 9.39
C PRO A 111 -14.95 6.83 8.03
N MET A 112 -15.74 5.84 7.62
CA MET A 112 -16.53 5.87 6.40
C MET A 112 -17.81 6.67 6.58
N MET A 113 -18.13 7.55 5.64
CA MET A 113 -19.44 8.19 5.58
C MET A 113 -20.45 7.19 5.05
N LYS A 114 -21.47 6.88 5.87
CA LYS A 114 -22.52 5.90 5.52
C LYS A 114 -23.90 6.55 5.55
N ASN A 115 -24.75 6.12 4.64
CA ASN A 115 -26.17 6.42 4.70
C ASN A 115 -26.78 5.67 5.90
N LYS A 116 -27.37 6.39 6.84
CA LYS A 116 -27.89 5.81 8.09
C LYS A 116 -29.07 4.84 7.89
N GLN A 117 -29.82 4.97 6.79
CA GLN A 117 -30.98 4.14 6.50
C GLN A 117 -30.61 2.86 5.80
N THR A 118 -29.67 2.91 4.85
CA THR A 118 -29.29 1.78 3.99
C THR A 118 -28.01 1.09 4.41
N GLY A 119 -27.18 1.71 5.26
CA GLY A 119 -25.84 1.25 5.61
C GLY A 119 -24.81 1.36 4.49
N ARG A 120 -25.20 1.81 3.29
CA ARG A 120 -24.31 1.96 2.14
C ARG A 120 -23.37 3.13 2.32
N TYR A 121 -22.17 3.04 1.74
CA TYR A 121 -21.24 4.17 1.71
C TYR A 121 -21.82 5.35 0.93
N GLN A 122 -21.62 6.55 1.47
CA GLN A 122 -22.00 7.77 0.78
C GLN A 122 -21.07 7.99 -0.41
N ARG A 123 -21.66 8.15 -1.60
CA ARG A 123 -20.92 8.40 -2.83
C ARG A 123 -20.90 9.86 -3.22
N GLU A 124 -19.80 10.26 -3.85
CA GLU A 124 -19.71 11.45 -4.67
C GLU A 124 -19.37 11.05 -6.09
N GLY A 125 -20.31 11.26 -7.01
CA GLY A 125 -20.20 10.74 -8.37
C GLY A 125 -20.29 9.20 -8.44
N LYS A 126 -19.70 8.63 -9.50
CA LYS A 126 -19.83 7.20 -9.81
C LYS A 126 -18.81 6.32 -9.06
N TRP A 127 -17.61 6.85 -8.82
CA TRP A 127 -16.45 6.04 -8.44
C TRP A 127 -15.91 6.31 -7.03
N GLN A 128 -16.37 7.38 -6.39
CA GLN A 128 -15.82 7.80 -5.10
C GLN A 128 -16.78 7.50 -3.96
N ILE A 129 -16.23 7.04 -2.85
CA ILE A 129 -16.92 6.99 -1.56
C ILE A 129 -16.27 7.97 -0.60
N MET A 130 -17.09 8.56 0.27
CA MET A 130 -16.67 9.63 1.17
C MET A 130 -16.15 9.08 2.48
N ILE A 131 -15.08 9.68 2.98
CA ILE A 131 -14.45 9.31 4.25
C ILE A 131 -14.04 10.56 5.04
N HIS A 132 -13.81 10.40 6.33
CA HIS A 132 -13.07 11.34 7.16
C HIS A 132 -11.60 10.91 7.19
N GLY A 133 -10.81 11.39 6.23
CA GLY A 133 -9.52 10.81 5.88
C GLY A 133 -8.31 11.23 6.71
N GLU A 134 -8.47 12.07 7.75
CA GLU A 134 -7.35 12.52 8.59
C GLU A 134 -6.63 11.36 9.28
N SER A 135 -7.38 10.32 9.65
CA SER A 135 -6.85 9.11 10.28
C SER A 135 -6.48 8.00 9.29
N TYR A 136 -6.68 8.20 7.99
CA TYR A 136 -6.50 7.16 6.98
C TYR A 136 -5.09 6.55 7.04
N LYS A 137 -4.06 7.40 6.95
CA LYS A 137 -2.68 6.91 6.95
C LYS A 137 -2.27 6.21 8.25
N PRO A 138 -2.53 6.74 9.46
CA PRO A 138 -2.29 6.02 10.70
C PRO A 138 -2.96 4.65 10.78
N ILE A 139 -4.21 4.53 10.34
CA ILE A 139 -4.96 3.26 10.38
C ILE A 139 -4.31 2.19 9.50
N VAL A 140 -4.01 2.50 8.23
CA VAL A 140 -3.37 1.53 7.33
C VAL A 140 -1.91 1.24 7.73
N ALA A 141 -1.22 2.22 8.31
CA ALA A 141 0.12 2.01 8.85
C ALA A 141 0.12 1.05 10.05
N GLU A 142 -0.91 1.14 10.89
CA GLU A 142 -1.06 0.24 12.04
C GLU A 142 -1.28 -1.22 11.59
N ALA A 143 -2.06 -1.45 10.54
CA ALA A 143 -2.22 -2.76 9.94
C ALA A 143 -0.88 -3.32 9.44
N ALA A 144 -0.08 -2.51 8.76
CA ALA A 144 1.25 -2.92 8.32
C ALA A 144 2.20 -3.20 9.49
N LYS A 145 2.16 -2.40 10.57
CA LYS A 145 2.98 -2.61 11.77
C LYS A 145 2.66 -3.94 12.47
N LYS A 146 1.38 -4.33 12.47
CA LYS A 146 0.96 -5.62 13.03
C LYS A 146 1.36 -6.82 12.16
N SER A 147 1.61 -6.58 10.87
CA SER A 147 1.90 -7.62 9.88
C SER A 147 3.40 -7.83 9.64
N ALA A 148 4.21 -6.77 9.76
CA ALA A 148 5.66 -6.87 9.58
C ALA A 148 6.36 -7.38 10.85
N ASP A 149 7.46 -8.12 10.68
CA ASP A 149 8.37 -8.44 11.78
C ASP A 149 9.21 -7.24 12.18
N LYS A 150 9.58 -6.40 11.19
CA LYS A 150 10.31 -5.16 11.43
C LYS A 150 9.86 -4.07 10.48
N ILE A 151 9.80 -2.84 11.01
CA ILE A 151 9.61 -1.63 10.21
C ILE A 151 10.79 -0.68 10.45
N TYR A 152 11.47 -0.33 9.38
CA TYR A 152 12.56 0.62 9.38
C TYR A 152 12.11 1.96 8.82
N ASN A 153 12.02 2.97 9.66
CA ASN A 153 11.81 4.35 9.23
C ASN A 153 13.15 5.06 8.98
N ARG A 154 13.15 6.06 8.12
CA ARG A 154 14.30 6.88 7.77
C ARG A 154 15.40 6.13 7.01
N ILE A 155 15.06 5.03 6.35
CA ILE A 155 15.99 4.31 5.49
C ILE A 155 15.64 4.59 4.03
N MET A 156 16.57 5.20 3.32
CA MET A 156 16.46 5.41 1.89
C MET A 156 17.15 4.25 1.16
N ILE A 157 16.36 3.45 0.45
CA ILE A 157 16.90 2.42 -0.44
C ILE A 157 17.39 3.10 -1.70
N THR A 158 18.59 2.73 -2.13
CA THR A 158 19.28 3.34 -3.27
C THR A 158 19.51 2.38 -4.44
N HIS A 159 19.75 1.10 -4.15
CA HIS A 159 20.04 0.09 -5.19
C HIS A 159 19.42 -1.26 -4.82
N LEU A 160 19.07 -2.01 -5.84
CA LEU A 160 18.77 -3.44 -5.71
C LEU A 160 20.05 -4.23 -5.76
N LEU A 161 20.11 -5.33 -5.03
CA LEU A 161 21.15 -6.33 -5.15
C LEU A 161 20.65 -7.43 -6.08
N MET A 162 21.43 -7.75 -7.09
CA MET A 162 21.13 -8.83 -8.02
C MET A 162 21.84 -10.11 -7.58
N ASP A 163 21.24 -11.24 -7.88
CA ASP A 163 21.84 -12.55 -7.64
C ASP A 163 23.02 -12.75 -8.61
N GLU A 164 24.16 -13.19 -8.09
CA GLU A 164 25.38 -13.42 -8.90
C GLU A 164 25.21 -14.55 -9.91
N THR A 165 24.31 -15.49 -9.65
CA THR A 165 24.08 -16.68 -10.48
C THR A 165 22.88 -16.52 -11.41
N ASN A 166 22.03 -15.51 -11.19
CA ASN A 166 20.83 -15.23 -11.97
C ASN A 166 20.56 -13.73 -12.06
N GLU A 167 20.96 -13.12 -13.15
CA GLU A 167 20.81 -11.68 -13.40
C GLU A 167 19.37 -11.16 -13.41
N ASN A 168 18.37 -12.05 -13.55
CA ASN A 168 16.96 -11.70 -13.49
C ASN A 168 16.36 -11.85 -12.08
N ARG A 169 17.17 -12.18 -11.08
CA ARG A 169 16.74 -12.35 -9.69
C ARG A 169 17.26 -11.22 -8.80
N VAL A 170 16.34 -10.53 -8.16
CA VAL A 170 16.67 -9.60 -7.07
C VAL A 170 16.95 -10.41 -5.81
N ALA A 171 18.13 -10.22 -5.22
CA ALA A 171 18.58 -10.89 -4.00
C ALA A 171 18.52 -10.00 -2.76
N GLY A 172 18.14 -8.73 -2.91
CA GLY A 172 18.05 -7.81 -1.79
C GLY A 172 18.11 -6.35 -2.22
N ALA A 173 18.40 -5.49 -1.25
CA ALA A 173 18.54 -4.06 -1.49
C ALA A 173 19.54 -3.42 -0.51
N VAL A 174 20.11 -2.29 -0.89
CA VAL A 174 20.97 -1.48 -0.04
C VAL A 174 20.47 -0.06 0.08
N GLY A 175 20.74 0.55 1.23
CA GLY A 175 20.37 1.93 1.50
C GLY A 175 21.11 2.49 2.71
N PHE A 176 20.65 3.62 3.18
CA PHE A 176 21.24 4.28 4.35
C PHE A 176 20.18 4.99 5.19
N ASN A 177 20.47 5.12 6.47
CA ASN A 177 19.64 5.91 7.37
C ASN A 177 19.88 7.40 7.11
N MET A 178 18.83 8.13 6.78
CA MET A 178 18.89 9.56 6.41
C MET A 178 19.27 10.47 7.58
N ARG A 179 19.24 9.99 8.83
CA ARG A 179 19.62 10.78 10.01
C ARG A 179 21.01 10.44 10.53
N THR A 180 21.35 9.13 10.59
CA THR A 180 22.63 8.68 11.16
C THR A 180 23.69 8.46 10.10
N GLY A 181 23.28 8.24 8.85
CA GLY A 181 24.17 7.87 7.76
C GLY A 181 24.67 6.43 7.81
N ASP A 182 24.15 5.60 8.72
CA ASP A 182 24.47 4.18 8.76
C ASP A 182 23.97 3.46 7.51
N TYR A 183 24.75 2.52 7.01
CA TYR A 183 24.40 1.72 5.85
C TYR A 183 23.56 0.50 6.23
N TYR A 184 22.65 0.14 5.35
CA TYR A 184 21.78 -1.03 5.50
C TYR A 184 21.87 -1.91 4.26
N VAL A 185 21.97 -3.21 4.50
CA VAL A 185 21.93 -4.27 3.50
C VAL A 185 20.81 -5.21 3.89
N PHE A 186 19.80 -5.33 3.06
CA PHE A 186 18.69 -6.28 3.22
C PHE A 186 18.90 -7.43 2.21
N LYS A 187 18.83 -8.68 2.69
CA LYS A 187 19.02 -9.90 1.92
C LYS A 187 17.82 -10.83 2.04
#